data_374fb7dadb7f26d4f66faeddab9eb3cb
#
_entry.id   374fb7dadb7f26d4f66faeddab9eb3cb
#
_cell.length_a   1.000
_cell.length_b   1.000
_cell.length_c   1.000
_cell.angle_alpha   90.00
_cell.angle_beta   90.00
_cell.angle_gamma   90.00
#
_symmetry.space_group_name_H-M   'P 1'
#
loop_
_entity.id
_entity.type
_entity.pdbx_description
1 polymer ?
#
loop_
_entity_poly.entity_id
_entity_poly.type
_entity_poly.pdbx_seq_one_letter_code
_entity_poly.pdbx_strand_id
1 'polypeptide(L)'
;MLPRQLSPLHRPVTEKAGIGRSGGWCDESGCWTGFPGPGRVSPRRLFSFRRSVARVIGFAAFAKKPLVAKAGHVVGFLSAASEQRNPLTIGAVKQIAPLGNAMWSDSHSARPSRACPATGGKGIYTDVPARLDRLPLSRFHLLVVTALGVTWILDGLEVTIVGAIGPMLQDPQTLGLSATQVGNAASSYVIGAVIGALLFGWLTDRFGRRFVFYTTLVVYLAGVLLTAVSWSFASFAVFRAVTGMGIGGEYAAINSAIDELIPARYRGRIDLIVNGSFWLGAAVGSGGSLLFLDPALVPPNLGWRLGFAIGGLLGISILLMRRYVPESPRWLVTHGYAREAEATVTDIEQGVAQRAGSLEPPAGGLEIHPRKSFGFGLILRAMFGRYRGRSVLALTLMIAQSFLFNAVFFSYGLVLNRFHDVPEGRAGIYLAPLAVSNFLGPLLLGSLFDTVGRRTMICATFALAGMLLIATALAFGFDAFSAWTQTLAWMSIFFFASAAASSAYLTASEIFPLETRALAIAVFYALGTAIGGAVAPSLFGYLIGTGSQWALAGGYLFAAALMLIAALVEASLGVDAEGRPLETIAGPLSAS
;
A
#
# COMPACT_ATOMS: atom_id res chain seq x y z
N MET A 1 -10.73 22.89 -62.09
CA MET A 1 -10.38 24.30 -62.41
C MET A 1 -9.45 24.81 -61.31
N LEU A 2 -8.16 24.78 -61.56
CA LEU A 2 -7.10 25.64 -61.02
C LEU A 2 -7.18 27.00 -61.73
N PRO A 3 -6.51 28.13 -61.36
CA PRO A 3 -5.22 28.18 -60.66
C PRO A 3 -4.91 29.45 -59.79
N ARG A 4 -3.76 29.38 -59.10
CA ARG A 4 -2.64 30.35 -58.98
C ARG A 4 -2.73 31.52 -58.00
N GLN A 5 -1.76 31.59 -57.09
CA GLN A 5 -0.41 32.23 -57.05
C GLN A 5 -0.53 33.67 -56.42
N LEU A 6 0.31 34.21 -55.52
CA LEU A 6 1.75 34.36 -55.43
C LEU A 6 2.09 35.05 -54.07
N SER A 7 3.21 34.69 -53.44
CA SER A 7 3.98 35.55 -52.53
C SER A 7 4.85 36.54 -53.34
N PRO A 8 5.80 37.37 -52.83
CA PRO A 8 6.45 37.53 -51.51
C PRO A 8 6.89 38.99 -51.16
N LEU A 9 7.83 39.12 -50.13
CA LEU A 9 8.82 40.22 -49.92
C LEU A 9 8.38 41.37 -48.95
N HIS A 10 9.09 41.88 -47.92
CA HIS A 10 10.49 42.21 -47.70
C HIS A 10 10.74 42.65 -46.25
N ARG A 11 11.94 42.41 -45.72
CA ARG A 11 12.54 43.18 -44.60
C ARG A 11 13.02 44.56 -45.06
N PRO A 12 13.40 45.53 -44.22
CA PRO A 12 14.58 45.55 -43.36
C PRO A 12 14.45 46.40 -42.03
N VAL A 13 15.24 46.03 -41.00
CA VAL A 13 16.41 46.68 -40.35
C VAL A 13 16.43 48.19 -40.19
N THR A 14 16.58 48.66 -38.94
CA THR A 14 17.47 49.72 -38.39
C THR A 14 17.21 49.80 -36.86
N GLU A 15 18.11 49.52 -35.97
CA GLU A 15 19.32 50.18 -35.43
C GLU A 15 19.09 51.56 -34.79
N LYS A 16 19.36 51.65 -33.47
CA LYS A 16 20.19 52.58 -32.67
C LYS A 16 19.74 52.59 -31.21
N ALA A 17 20.55 52.14 -30.29
CA ALA A 17 21.70 52.83 -29.60
C ALA A 17 21.27 53.73 -28.44
N GLY A 18 21.85 53.45 -27.26
CA GLY A 18 22.00 54.40 -26.17
C GLY A 18 22.13 53.81 -24.77
N ILE A 19 23.36 53.47 -24.33
CA ILE A 19 24.07 53.98 -23.12
C ILE A 19 23.31 53.83 -21.78
N GLY A 20 23.68 53.12 -20.73
CA GLY A 20 24.98 52.96 -20.13
C GLY A 20 24.88 52.57 -18.64
N ARG A 21 25.93 52.04 -18.12
CA ARG A 21 26.40 51.83 -16.70
C ARG A 21 26.10 50.50 -16.05
N SER A 22 27.03 49.59 -16.07
CA SER A 22 28.10 49.32 -15.07
C SER A 22 27.59 48.65 -13.77
N GLY A 23 27.93 47.35 -13.60
CA GLY A 23 27.86 46.65 -12.35
C GLY A 23 28.48 45.27 -12.55
N GLY A 24 29.68 45.07 -12.03
CA GLY A 24 30.65 44.00 -12.32
C GLY A 24 30.16 42.61 -12.04
N TRP A 25 30.56 41.73 -12.91
CA TRP A 25 30.60 40.27 -12.71
C TRP A 25 31.97 39.87 -12.28
N CYS A 26 32.14 39.37 -11.07
CA CYS A 26 33.31 38.61 -10.67
C CYS A 26 33.14 37.17 -11.10
N ASP A 27 33.98 36.74 -12.03
CA ASP A 27 34.18 35.36 -12.44
C ASP A 27 35.19 34.75 -11.47
N GLU A 28 34.82 33.79 -10.66
CA GLU A 28 35.76 32.94 -9.94
C GLU A 28 35.64 31.52 -10.48
N SER A 29 36.51 31.25 -11.46
CA SER A 29 36.92 29.93 -11.92
C SER A 29 37.68 29.18 -10.83
N GLY A 30 36.98 28.34 -10.04
CA GLY A 30 37.57 27.40 -9.08
C GLY A 30 37.61 26.00 -9.67
N CYS A 31 38.81 25.46 -9.88
CA CYS A 31 39.12 24.13 -10.37
C CYS A 31 38.39 23.01 -9.67
N TRP A 32 37.69 22.21 -10.43
CA TRP A 32 37.25 20.86 -10.03
C TRP A 32 38.24 19.82 -10.57
N THR A 33 39.13 19.34 -9.73
CA THR A 33 39.91 18.11 -9.95
C THR A 33 39.39 17.05 -8.99
N GLY A 34 38.97 15.91 -9.51
CA GLY A 34 38.80 14.70 -8.71
C GLY A 34 37.45 13.97 -8.89
N PHE A 35 37.30 13.25 -10.00
CA PHE A 35 36.36 12.11 -10.05
C PHE A 35 36.99 10.93 -9.29
N PRO A 36 36.37 10.34 -8.27
CA PRO A 36 36.77 9.04 -7.78
C PRO A 36 36.24 7.97 -8.75
N GLY A 37 37.14 7.17 -9.28
CA GLY A 37 36.87 6.01 -10.11
C GLY A 37 36.04 4.93 -9.36
N PRO A 38 35.54 3.90 -10.10
CA PRO A 38 34.61 2.90 -9.55
C PRO A 38 35.30 2.10 -8.44
N GLY A 39 34.84 2.28 -7.21
CA GLY A 39 35.31 1.57 -6.04
C GLY A 39 35.09 0.06 -6.18
N ARG A 40 36.16 -0.70 -6.08
CA ARG A 40 36.17 -2.17 -6.02
C ARG A 40 35.24 -2.64 -4.88
N VAL A 41 34.22 -3.42 -5.21
CA VAL A 41 33.34 -4.09 -4.25
C VAL A 41 34.19 -5.03 -3.39
N SER A 42 34.24 -4.79 -2.08
CA SER A 42 35.03 -5.60 -1.16
C SER A 42 34.45 -7.01 -1.03
N PRO A 43 35.28 -8.06 -0.91
CA PRO A 43 34.83 -9.46 -0.81
C PRO A 43 33.92 -9.77 0.39
N ARG A 44 33.83 -8.90 1.38
CA ARG A 44 32.99 -9.08 2.57
C ARG A 44 31.47 -9.00 2.29
N ARG A 45 31.04 -8.32 1.23
CA ARG A 45 29.62 -8.26 0.85
C ARG A 45 29.09 -9.53 0.17
N LEU A 46 29.94 -10.25 -0.55
CA LEU A 46 29.60 -11.54 -1.15
C LEU A 46 29.43 -12.65 -0.10
N PHE A 47 30.13 -12.56 1.02
CA PHE A 47 30.02 -13.56 2.11
C PHE A 47 28.70 -13.44 2.91
N SER A 48 28.15 -12.22 3.04
CA SER A 48 26.86 -12.00 3.71
C SER A 48 25.69 -12.54 2.87
N PHE A 49 25.77 -12.41 1.55
CA PHE A 49 24.78 -12.93 0.61
C PHE A 49 24.70 -14.48 0.66
N ARG A 50 25.84 -15.17 0.69
CA ARG A 50 25.88 -16.64 0.83
C ARG A 50 25.27 -17.12 2.14
N ARG A 51 25.47 -16.40 3.26
CA ARG A 51 24.88 -16.77 4.56
C ARG A 51 23.38 -16.51 4.61
N SER A 52 22.84 -15.52 3.91
CA SER A 52 21.39 -15.27 3.84
C SER A 52 20.69 -16.31 2.97
N VAL A 53 21.26 -16.66 1.83
CA VAL A 53 20.73 -17.72 0.95
C VAL A 53 20.80 -19.11 1.63
N ALA A 54 21.88 -19.41 2.36
CA ALA A 54 22.00 -20.68 3.10
C ALA A 54 20.99 -20.79 4.25
N ARG A 55 20.59 -19.67 4.90
CA ARG A 55 19.52 -19.67 5.93
C ARG A 55 18.13 -19.89 5.32
N VAL A 56 17.87 -19.36 4.14
CA VAL A 56 16.58 -19.57 3.44
C VAL A 56 16.47 -21.01 2.95
N ILE A 57 17.56 -21.61 2.45
CA ILE A 57 17.60 -23.04 2.04
C ILE A 57 17.51 -23.97 3.25
N GLY A 58 18.12 -23.60 4.39
CA GLY A 58 18.03 -24.37 5.64
C GLY A 58 16.61 -24.38 6.22
N PHE A 59 15.83 -23.31 6.05
CA PHE A 59 14.43 -23.26 6.50
C PHE A 59 13.49 -24.13 5.64
N ALA A 60 13.77 -24.24 4.33
CA ALA A 60 13.02 -25.12 3.43
C ALA A 60 13.28 -26.63 3.68
N ALA A 61 14.45 -26.97 4.22
CA ALA A 61 14.79 -28.36 4.58
C ALA A 61 14.14 -28.81 5.90
N PHE A 62 13.72 -27.90 6.77
CA PHE A 62 13.05 -28.22 8.03
C PHE A 62 11.55 -28.56 7.88
N ALA A 63 10.96 -28.24 6.72
CA ALA A 63 9.55 -28.51 6.41
C ALA A 63 9.27 -29.94 5.88
N LYS A 64 10.26 -30.81 5.84
CA LYS A 64 10.13 -32.21 5.36
C LYS A 64 10.09 -33.27 6.47
N LYS A 65 9.51 -33.00 7.64
CA LYS A 65 9.12 -34.04 8.56
C LYS A 65 7.60 -34.18 8.60
N PRO A 66 7.04 -35.40 8.44
CA PRO A 66 5.59 -35.58 8.36
C PRO A 66 4.95 -35.33 9.73
N LEU A 67 4.01 -34.40 9.80
CA LEU A 67 3.12 -34.18 10.93
C LEU A 67 2.00 -35.22 10.92
N VAL A 68 2.35 -36.46 11.16
CA VAL A 68 1.38 -37.53 11.47
C VAL A 68 1.88 -38.23 12.73
N ALA A 69 1.44 -37.77 13.86
CA ALA A 69 1.29 -38.41 15.16
C ALA A 69 1.38 -37.40 16.28
N LYS A 70 0.27 -36.77 16.65
CA LYS A 70 -0.07 -36.26 18.00
C LYS A 70 -1.38 -35.47 18.01
N ALA A 71 -2.43 -36.05 17.43
CA ALA A 71 -3.79 -35.55 17.60
C ALA A 71 -4.52 -36.22 18.80
N GLY A 72 -3.82 -36.98 19.62
CA GLY A 72 -4.40 -37.78 20.72
C GLY A 72 -4.32 -37.13 22.11
N HIS A 73 -3.61 -36.03 22.31
CA HIS A 73 -3.35 -35.52 23.67
C HIS A 73 -3.92 -34.12 23.98
N VAL A 74 -4.67 -33.49 23.11
CA VAL A 74 -5.24 -32.13 23.37
C VAL A 74 -6.67 -32.22 23.95
N VAL A 75 -7.37 -33.33 23.81
CA VAL A 75 -8.75 -33.48 24.35
C VAL A 75 -8.74 -33.92 25.83
N GLY A 76 -7.62 -34.39 26.37
CA GLY A 76 -7.49 -34.81 27.78
C GLY A 76 -7.22 -33.69 28.80
N PHE A 77 -6.89 -32.47 28.35
CA PHE A 77 -6.46 -31.38 29.25
C PHE A 77 -7.57 -30.40 29.66
N LEU A 78 -8.75 -30.48 29.08
CA LEU A 78 -9.89 -29.61 29.41
C LEU A 78 -10.93 -30.27 30.33
N SER A 79 -10.76 -31.53 30.71
CA SER A 79 -11.68 -32.24 31.62
C SER A 79 -11.17 -32.41 33.07
N ALA A 80 -9.98 -31.96 33.40
CA ALA A 80 -9.36 -32.20 34.74
C ALA A 80 -9.25 -30.94 35.62
N ALA A 81 -9.89 -29.83 35.25
CA ALA A 81 -9.78 -28.55 35.96
C ALA A 81 -11.05 -28.15 36.75
N SER A 82 -11.94 -29.09 37.08
CA SER A 82 -13.20 -28.76 37.78
C SER A 82 -13.36 -29.38 39.16
N GLU A 83 -12.33 -29.91 39.79
CA GLU A 83 -12.47 -30.37 41.18
C GLU A 83 -11.13 -30.26 41.92
N GLN A 84 -10.93 -29.13 42.60
CA GLN A 84 -10.30 -29.04 43.91
C GLN A 84 -10.39 -27.61 44.48
N ARG A 85 -11.39 -27.41 45.30
CA ARG A 85 -11.44 -26.27 46.25
C ARG A 85 -10.53 -26.60 47.44
N ASN A 86 -9.60 -25.70 47.74
CA ASN A 86 -9.24 -25.45 49.14
C ASN A 86 -8.68 -24.01 49.30
N PRO A 87 -9.08 -23.32 50.35
CA PRO A 87 -8.78 -21.89 50.58
C PRO A 87 -7.57 -21.78 51.48
N LEU A 88 -6.54 -21.04 51.08
CA LEU A 88 -5.60 -20.44 52.05
C LEU A 88 -4.79 -19.30 51.43
N THR A 89 -4.82 -18.18 52.17
CA THR A 89 -3.88 -17.06 52.25
C THR A 89 -3.87 -16.05 51.08
N ILE A 90 -4.61 -14.98 51.36
CA ILE A 90 -4.39 -13.61 50.89
C ILE A 90 -3.02 -13.16 51.37
N GLY A 91 -2.10 -12.93 50.47
CA GLY A 91 -0.80 -12.36 50.76
C GLY A 91 -0.10 -11.90 49.48
N ALA A 92 -0.03 -10.58 49.28
CA ALA A 92 0.87 -9.89 48.37
C ALA A 92 0.64 -10.13 46.85
N VAL A 93 -0.48 -9.66 46.32
CA VAL A 93 -0.54 -9.22 44.93
C VAL A 93 0.22 -7.90 44.84
N LYS A 94 1.50 -7.96 44.50
CA LYS A 94 2.23 -6.80 44.00
C LYS A 94 1.46 -6.27 42.79
N GLN A 95 0.96 -5.05 42.95
CA GLN A 95 0.38 -4.26 41.89
C GLN A 95 1.27 -4.33 40.64
N ILE A 96 0.88 -5.11 39.65
CA ILE A 96 1.36 -4.91 38.31
C ILE A 96 0.65 -3.64 37.83
N ALA A 97 1.32 -2.51 37.98
CA ALA A 97 0.88 -1.25 37.38
C ALA A 97 0.64 -1.47 35.89
N PRO A 98 -0.49 -1.00 35.36
CA PRO A 98 -0.76 -1.12 33.94
C PRO A 98 0.32 -0.33 33.17
N LEU A 99 1.21 -1.02 32.49
CA LEU A 99 2.33 -0.52 31.67
C LEU A 99 1.88 0.40 30.51
N GLY A 100 0.60 0.81 30.49
CA GLY A 100 0.01 1.67 29.47
C GLY A 100 0.11 3.17 29.74
N ASN A 101 0.30 3.61 30.97
CA ASN A 101 0.18 5.03 31.32
C ASN A 101 1.50 5.77 31.50
N ALA A 102 2.64 5.09 31.46
CA ALA A 102 3.94 5.73 31.68
C ALA A 102 4.62 6.20 30.36
N MET A 103 4.06 5.91 29.19
CA MET A 103 4.67 6.30 27.90
C MET A 103 4.03 7.54 27.24
N TRP A 104 2.84 7.92 27.70
CA TRP A 104 2.13 9.11 27.21
C TRP A 104 1.39 9.72 28.40
N SER A 105 2.01 10.70 29.05
CA SER A 105 1.32 11.50 30.07
C SER A 105 0.14 12.21 29.40
N ASP A 106 -0.99 12.28 30.11
CA ASP A 106 -2.26 12.92 29.71
C ASP A 106 -2.16 14.43 29.39
N SER A 107 -0.99 14.94 29.01
CA SER A 107 -0.80 16.31 28.54
C SER A 107 -1.53 16.64 27.23
N HIS A 108 -2.21 15.65 26.60
CA HIS A 108 -2.95 15.84 25.33
C HIS A 108 -4.48 15.96 25.48
N SER A 109 -5.04 16.05 26.67
CA SER A 109 -6.48 16.32 26.84
C SER A 109 -6.86 17.81 26.71
N ALA A 110 -5.91 18.73 26.72
CA ALA A 110 -6.13 20.09 26.26
C ALA A 110 -6.13 20.08 24.72
N ARG A 111 -7.28 20.30 24.09
CA ARG A 111 -7.31 20.72 22.67
C ARG A 111 -6.26 21.82 22.56
N PRO A 112 -5.19 21.66 21.72
CA PRO A 112 -4.25 22.73 21.55
C PRO A 112 -5.04 23.94 21.08
N SER A 113 -5.02 25.03 21.83
CA SER A 113 -5.49 26.30 21.32
C SER A 113 -4.74 26.49 20.02
N ARG A 114 -5.46 26.52 18.89
CA ARG A 114 -4.86 26.75 17.56
C ARG A 114 -4.19 28.12 17.62
N ALA A 115 -2.95 28.14 18.13
CA ALA A 115 -2.10 29.30 18.00
C ALA A 115 -2.02 29.55 16.50
N CYS A 116 -2.49 30.67 16.03
CA CYS A 116 -2.41 31.05 14.62
C CYS A 116 -0.96 30.88 14.18
N PRO A 117 -0.68 30.09 13.12
CA PRO A 117 0.65 30.02 12.56
C PRO A 117 1.08 31.43 12.20
N ALA A 118 2.31 31.79 12.55
CA ALA A 118 2.87 33.08 12.25
C ALA A 118 2.77 33.33 10.73
N THR A 119 1.90 34.25 10.33
CA THR A 119 1.75 34.68 8.96
C THR A 119 2.85 35.66 8.65
N GLY A 120 3.90 35.21 7.96
CA GLY A 120 4.95 36.10 7.47
C GLY A 120 6.30 35.44 7.35
N GLY A 121 6.62 34.91 6.20
CA GLY A 121 7.87 34.96 5.46
C GLY A 121 9.22 34.59 6.07
N LYS A 122 9.33 34.14 7.32
CA LYS A 122 10.62 33.67 7.87
C LYS A 122 10.71 32.16 7.76
N GLY A 123 11.76 31.65 7.07
CA GLY A 123 12.08 30.24 7.06
C GLY A 123 12.28 29.70 8.47
N ILE A 124 11.84 28.48 8.72
CA ILE A 124 12.07 27.74 9.97
C ILE A 124 13.17 26.72 9.69
N TYR A 125 14.29 26.85 10.38
CA TYR A 125 15.31 25.81 10.36
C TYR A 125 14.90 24.64 11.26
N THR A 126 14.93 23.41 10.76
CA THR A 126 14.51 22.21 11.48
C THR A 126 15.38 21.02 11.17
N ASP A 127 15.68 20.21 12.17
CA ASP A 127 16.38 18.92 12.07
C ASP A 127 15.43 17.71 12.26
N VAL A 128 14.13 17.95 12.39
CA VAL A 128 13.08 16.93 12.60
C VAL A 128 13.19 15.74 11.63
N PRO A 129 13.37 15.92 10.30
CA PRO A 129 13.54 14.79 9.39
C PRO A 129 14.79 13.95 9.69
N ALA A 130 15.92 14.59 9.95
CA ALA A 130 17.18 13.91 10.26
C ALA A 130 17.10 13.14 11.59
N ARG A 131 16.42 13.69 12.59
CA ARG A 131 16.18 13.03 13.88
C ARG A 131 15.33 11.78 13.74
N LEU A 132 14.30 11.78 12.91
CA LEU A 132 13.48 10.60 12.64
C LEU A 132 14.28 9.53 11.87
N ASP A 133 15.05 9.92 10.87
CA ASP A 133 15.78 8.96 10.01
C ASP A 133 16.97 8.27 10.72
N ARG A 134 17.53 8.88 11.78
CA ARG A 134 18.60 8.26 12.59
C ARG A 134 18.12 7.18 13.56
N LEU A 135 16.80 7.10 13.84
CA LEU A 135 16.28 6.19 14.85
C LEU A 135 16.49 4.72 14.49
N PRO A 136 16.84 3.85 15.44
CA PRO A 136 16.76 2.41 15.26
C PRO A 136 15.30 1.94 15.30
N LEU A 137 15.01 0.77 14.68
CA LEU A 137 13.69 0.14 14.86
C LEU A 137 13.43 -0.13 16.34
N SER A 138 12.28 0.31 16.80
CA SER A 138 11.89 0.26 18.22
C SER A 138 10.45 -0.23 18.38
N ARG A 139 10.00 -0.39 19.61
CA ARG A 139 8.58 -0.71 19.90
C ARG A 139 7.61 0.32 19.35
N PHE A 140 7.99 1.59 19.32
CA PHE A 140 7.19 2.64 18.68
C PHE A 140 6.92 2.29 17.21
N HIS A 141 7.96 2.02 16.45
CA HIS A 141 7.82 1.66 15.03
C HIS A 141 7.01 0.37 14.85
N LEU A 142 7.21 -0.63 15.70
CA LEU A 142 6.42 -1.87 15.66
C LEU A 142 4.93 -1.61 15.94
N LEU A 143 4.59 -0.76 16.89
CA LEU A 143 3.20 -0.38 17.19
C LEU A 143 2.55 0.35 16.01
N VAL A 144 3.29 1.29 15.38
CA VAL A 144 2.82 1.99 14.17
C VAL A 144 2.57 0.99 13.04
N VAL A 145 3.56 0.14 12.73
CA VAL A 145 3.46 -0.88 11.67
C VAL A 145 2.29 -1.83 11.92
N THR A 146 2.11 -2.29 13.17
CA THR A 146 0.99 -3.17 13.52
C THR A 146 -0.34 -2.46 13.38
N ALA A 147 -0.46 -1.22 13.85
CA ALA A 147 -1.70 -0.46 13.76
C ALA A 147 -2.11 -0.17 12.30
N LEU A 148 -1.14 0.07 11.43
CA LEU A 148 -1.37 0.28 10.00
C LEU A 148 -1.61 -1.05 9.25
N GLY A 149 -0.84 -2.10 9.56
CA GLY A 149 -0.96 -3.41 8.92
C GLY A 149 -2.28 -4.12 9.22
N VAL A 150 -2.80 -4.01 10.46
CA VAL A 150 -4.10 -4.59 10.82
C VAL A 150 -5.24 -4.00 9.97
N THR A 151 -5.15 -2.73 9.57
CA THR A 151 -6.12 -2.12 8.65
C THR A 151 -6.12 -2.82 7.29
N TRP A 152 -4.94 -3.06 6.71
CA TRP A 152 -4.81 -3.79 5.46
C TRP A 152 -5.30 -5.24 5.54
N ILE A 153 -5.07 -5.90 6.69
CA ILE A 153 -5.61 -7.25 6.94
C ILE A 153 -7.14 -7.23 6.91
N LEU A 154 -7.78 -6.25 7.54
CA LEU A 154 -9.23 -6.16 7.54
C LEU A 154 -9.81 -5.82 6.16
N ASP A 155 -9.13 -4.99 5.39
CA ASP A 155 -9.54 -4.70 4.01
C ASP A 155 -9.48 -5.98 3.15
N GLY A 156 -8.39 -6.74 3.22
CA GLY A 156 -8.26 -8.02 2.54
C GLY A 156 -9.31 -9.04 2.95
N LEU A 157 -9.63 -9.11 4.23
CA LEU A 157 -10.67 -9.98 4.77
C LEU A 157 -12.05 -9.59 4.20
N GLU A 158 -12.40 -8.31 4.22
CA GLU A 158 -13.70 -7.82 3.77
C GLU A 158 -13.90 -8.02 2.26
N VAL A 159 -12.90 -7.64 1.45
CA VAL A 159 -12.96 -7.80 -0.02
C VAL A 159 -13.17 -9.27 -0.39
N THR A 160 -12.52 -10.19 0.33
CA THR A 160 -12.64 -11.63 0.07
C THR A 160 -14.00 -12.19 0.48
N ILE A 161 -14.54 -11.77 1.62
CA ILE A 161 -15.90 -12.15 2.04
C ILE A 161 -16.91 -11.71 0.97
N VAL A 162 -16.81 -10.49 0.45
CA VAL A 162 -17.69 -9.98 -0.59
C VAL A 162 -17.63 -10.84 -1.86
N GLY A 163 -16.45 -11.27 -2.26
CA GLY A 163 -16.30 -12.20 -3.39
C GLY A 163 -17.00 -13.54 -3.17
N ALA A 164 -17.03 -14.02 -1.92
CA ALA A 164 -17.64 -15.31 -1.56
C ALA A 164 -19.16 -15.27 -1.43
N ILE A 165 -19.75 -14.14 -1.04
CA ILE A 165 -21.23 -14.05 -0.79
C ILE A 165 -22.05 -13.85 -2.07
N GLY A 166 -21.42 -13.62 -3.22
CA GLY A 166 -22.12 -13.34 -4.49
C GLY A 166 -23.26 -14.31 -4.82
N PRO A 167 -23.05 -15.64 -4.82
CA PRO A 167 -24.10 -16.61 -5.04
C PRO A 167 -25.23 -16.53 -4.00
N MET A 168 -24.88 -16.33 -2.73
CA MET A 168 -25.84 -16.22 -1.63
C MET A 168 -26.74 -14.98 -1.73
N LEU A 169 -26.24 -13.87 -2.27
CA LEU A 169 -27.04 -12.66 -2.52
C LEU A 169 -28.08 -12.85 -3.63
N GLN A 170 -27.91 -13.86 -4.48
CA GLN A 170 -28.84 -14.20 -5.56
C GLN A 170 -30.01 -15.08 -5.07
N ASP A 171 -29.87 -15.73 -3.91
CA ASP A 171 -30.93 -16.54 -3.30
C ASP A 171 -32.14 -15.67 -2.99
N PRO A 172 -33.37 -16.08 -3.42
CA PRO A 172 -34.60 -15.37 -3.09
C PRO A 172 -34.88 -15.22 -1.58
N GLN A 173 -34.32 -16.10 -0.75
CA GLN A 173 -34.40 -16.01 0.72
C GLN A 173 -33.51 -14.91 1.32
N THR A 174 -32.64 -14.30 0.52
CA THR A 174 -31.75 -13.22 0.92
C THR A 174 -32.18 -11.89 0.28
N LEU A 175 -31.37 -11.30 -0.58
CA LEU A 175 -31.73 -10.08 -1.30
C LEU A 175 -32.30 -10.35 -2.70
N GLY A 176 -32.21 -11.58 -3.22
CA GLY A 176 -32.73 -11.98 -4.53
C GLY A 176 -32.13 -11.19 -5.70
N LEU A 177 -30.82 -10.83 -5.61
CA LEU A 177 -30.17 -9.99 -6.61
C LEU A 177 -29.86 -10.78 -7.89
N SER A 178 -30.00 -10.14 -9.04
CA SER A 178 -29.46 -10.70 -10.28
C SER A 178 -27.91 -10.68 -10.25
N ALA A 179 -27.28 -11.55 -11.05
CA ALA A 179 -25.82 -11.56 -11.21
C ALA A 179 -25.26 -10.19 -11.63
N THR A 180 -25.98 -9.47 -12.49
CA THR A 180 -25.63 -8.10 -12.88
C THR A 180 -25.69 -7.13 -11.70
N GLN A 181 -26.68 -7.25 -10.82
CA GLN A 181 -26.79 -6.41 -9.63
C GLN A 181 -25.66 -6.69 -8.64
N VAL A 182 -25.26 -7.93 -8.47
CA VAL A 182 -24.09 -8.29 -7.64
C VAL A 182 -22.81 -7.66 -8.21
N GLY A 183 -22.60 -7.74 -9.52
CA GLY A 183 -21.48 -7.08 -10.19
C GLY A 183 -21.52 -5.55 -10.05
N ASN A 184 -22.69 -4.94 -10.21
CA ASN A 184 -22.86 -3.49 -10.06
C ASN A 184 -22.59 -3.02 -8.62
N ALA A 185 -22.93 -3.83 -7.63
CA ALA A 185 -22.64 -3.53 -6.22
C ALA A 185 -21.12 -3.59 -5.95
N ALA A 186 -20.41 -4.54 -6.55
CA ALA A 186 -18.96 -4.57 -6.51
C ALA A 186 -18.33 -3.35 -7.20
N SER A 187 -18.86 -2.96 -8.37
CA SER A 187 -18.42 -1.73 -9.06
C SER A 187 -18.68 -0.47 -8.23
N SER A 188 -19.80 -0.43 -7.48
CA SER A 188 -20.09 0.70 -6.59
C SER A 188 -19.04 0.86 -5.49
N TYR A 189 -18.53 -0.24 -4.94
CA TYR A 189 -17.41 -0.22 -3.99
C TYR A 189 -16.14 0.36 -4.63
N VAL A 190 -15.77 -0.07 -5.83
CA VAL A 190 -14.59 0.43 -6.54
C VAL A 190 -14.71 1.93 -6.85
N ILE A 191 -15.89 2.38 -7.32
CA ILE A 191 -16.16 3.81 -7.55
C ILE A 191 -16.04 4.58 -6.25
N GLY A 192 -16.60 4.07 -5.16
CA GLY A 192 -16.44 4.63 -3.83
C GLY A 192 -14.97 4.78 -3.45
N ALA A 193 -14.15 3.74 -3.67
CA ALA A 193 -12.72 3.76 -3.36
C ALA A 193 -11.95 4.81 -4.17
N VAL A 194 -12.25 4.99 -5.45
CA VAL A 194 -11.65 6.04 -6.29
C VAL A 194 -12.01 7.44 -5.78
N ILE A 195 -13.30 7.67 -5.46
CA ILE A 195 -13.75 8.95 -4.90
C ILE A 195 -13.10 9.20 -3.53
N GLY A 196 -13.09 8.18 -2.68
CA GLY A 196 -12.49 8.24 -1.36
C GLY A 196 -10.99 8.55 -1.41
N ALA A 197 -10.25 7.88 -2.29
CA ALA A 197 -8.82 8.12 -2.47
C ALA A 197 -8.53 9.59 -2.81
N LEU A 198 -9.23 10.16 -3.78
CA LEU A 198 -9.05 11.55 -4.20
C LEU A 198 -9.45 12.54 -3.10
N LEU A 199 -10.62 12.33 -2.47
CA LEU A 199 -11.13 13.20 -1.43
C LEU A 199 -10.25 13.18 -0.18
N PHE A 200 -10.01 12.00 0.37
CA PHE A 200 -9.25 11.86 1.60
C PHE A 200 -7.75 12.02 1.39
N GLY A 201 -7.22 11.72 0.20
CA GLY A 201 -5.84 12.05 -0.15
C GLY A 201 -5.59 13.56 -0.04
N TRP A 202 -6.49 14.38 -0.60
CA TRP A 202 -6.42 15.83 -0.46
C TRP A 202 -6.63 16.30 1.00
N LEU A 203 -7.57 15.67 1.73
CA LEU A 203 -7.80 15.97 3.14
C LEU A 203 -6.60 15.62 4.02
N THR A 204 -5.88 14.53 3.69
CA THR A 204 -4.68 14.08 4.41
C THR A 204 -3.57 15.13 4.35
N ASP A 205 -3.33 15.70 3.17
CA ASP A 205 -2.32 16.76 3.03
C ASP A 205 -2.73 18.07 3.71
N ARG A 206 -4.04 18.33 3.87
CA ARG A 206 -4.57 19.56 4.46
C ARG A 206 -4.75 19.51 5.98
N PHE A 207 -5.26 18.40 6.51
CA PHE A 207 -5.67 18.27 7.91
C PHE A 207 -4.79 17.34 8.74
N GLY A 208 -3.80 16.70 8.11
CA GLY A 208 -2.90 15.73 8.73
C GLY A 208 -3.39 14.28 8.63
N ARG A 209 -2.45 13.39 8.89
CA ARG A 209 -2.64 11.94 8.71
C ARG A 209 -3.57 11.39 9.77
N ARG A 210 -3.38 11.80 11.03
CA ARG A 210 -4.16 11.33 12.17
C ARG A 210 -5.65 11.62 12.04
N PHE A 211 -6.03 12.83 11.64
CA PHE A 211 -7.44 13.20 11.46
C PHE A 211 -8.10 12.33 10.39
N VAL A 212 -7.44 12.16 9.25
CA VAL A 212 -7.99 11.39 8.13
C VAL A 212 -8.09 9.91 8.47
N PHE A 213 -7.12 9.34 9.19
CA PHE A 213 -7.20 7.96 9.69
C PHE A 213 -8.46 7.67 10.51
N TYR A 214 -8.83 8.57 11.40
CA TYR A 214 -10.06 8.40 12.18
C TYR A 214 -11.31 8.55 11.31
N THR A 215 -11.31 9.54 10.42
CA THR A 215 -12.47 9.84 9.58
C THR A 215 -12.73 8.73 8.56
N THR A 216 -11.71 8.26 7.86
CA THR A 216 -11.84 7.17 6.88
C THR A 216 -12.27 5.88 7.54
N LEU A 217 -11.72 5.54 8.70
CA LEU A 217 -12.12 4.35 9.44
C LEU A 217 -13.58 4.43 9.92
N VAL A 218 -14.03 5.59 10.40
CA VAL A 218 -15.44 5.78 10.79
C VAL A 218 -16.37 5.63 9.58
N VAL A 219 -16.00 6.22 8.43
CA VAL A 219 -16.76 6.08 7.19
C VAL A 219 -16.81 4.60 6.74
N TYR A 220 -15.66 3.92 6.77
CA TYR A 220 -15.56 2.49 6.47
C TYR A 220 -16.46 1.64 7.38
N LEU A 221 -16.32 1.79 8.71
CA LEU A 221 -17.10 1.04 9.67
C LEU A 221 -18.60 1.27 9.52
N ALA A 222 -19.00 2.53 9.31
CA ALA A 222 -20.39 2.86 9.04
C ALA A 222 -20.89 2.16 7.77
N GLY A 223 -20.11 2.19 6.68
CA GLY A 223 -20.44 1.53 5.43
C GLY A 223 -20.59 0.01 5.58
N VAL A 224 -19.65 -0.65 6.25
CA VAL A 224 -19.67 -2.10 6.49
C VAL A 224 -20.86 -2.52 7.34
N LEU A 225 -21.08 -1.85 8.48
CA LEU A 225 -22.21 -2.16 9.37
C LEU A 225 -23.57 -1.89 8.71
N LEU A 226 -23.70 -0.81 7.94
CA LEU A 226 -24.90 -0.53 7.15
C LEU A 226 -25.09 -1.58 6.04
N THR A 227 -24.01 -2.07 5.42
CA THR A 227 -24.08 -3.16 4.44
C THR A 227 -24.66 -4.42 5.07
N ALA A 228 -24.30 -4.76 6.31
CA ALA A 228 -24.83 -5.92 7.04
C ALA A 228 -26.37 -5.86 7.24
N VAL A 229 -26.94 -4.67 7.31
CA VAL A 229 -28.40 -4.48 7.50
C VAL A 229 -29.14 -4.07 6.21
N SER A 230 -28.54 -4.22 5.04
CA SER A 230 -29.15 -3.90 3.75
C SER A 230 -30.41 -4.72 3.49
N TRP A 231 -31.41 -4.08 2.85
CA TRP A 231 -32.72 -4.67 2.56
C TRP A 231 -33.08 -4.65 1.08
N SER A 232 -32.28 -4.05 0.23
CA SER A 232 -32.48 -3.96 -1.22
C SER A 232 -31.16 -3.80 -1.96
N PHE A 233 -31.18 -4.00 -3.29
CA PHE A 233 -30.02 -3.70 -4.14
C PHE A 233 -29.52 -2.26 -3.95
N ALA A 234 -30.43 -1.28 -3.94
CA ALA A 234 -30.04 0.13 -3.83
C ALA A 234 -29.32 0.43 -2.51
N SER A 235 -29.87 -0.06 -1.37
CA SER A 235 -29.22 0.11 -0.06
C SER A 235 -27.87 -0.58 -0.01
N PHE A 236 -27.79 -1.81 -0.53
CA PHE A 236 -26.54 -2.56 -0.59
C PHE A 236 -25.47 -1.83 -1.42
N ALA A 237 -25.82 -1.39 -2.64
CA ALA A 237 -24.89 -0.68 -3.52
C ALA A 237 -24.39 0.65 -2.94
N VAL A 238 -25.30 1.45 -2.33
CA VAL A 238 -24.93 2.72 -1.69
C VAL A 238 -24.00 2.48 -0.50
N PHE A 239 -24.32 1.52 0.37
CA PHE A 239 -23.48 1.23 1.53
C PHE A 239 -22.13 0.63 1.13
N ARG A 240 -22.07 -0.15 0.06
CA ARG A 240 -20.82 -0.61 -0.56
C ARG A 240 -19.98 0.56 -1.09
N ALA A 241 -20.61 1.55 -1.73
CA ALA A 241 -19.89 2.75 -2.17
C ALA A 241 -19.31 3.54 -0.97
N VAL A 242 -20.07 3.67 0.14
CA VAL A 242 -19.58 4.31 1.38
C VAL A 242 -18.42 3.53 1.98
N THR A 243 -18.51 2.18 2.03
CA THR A 243 -17.42 1.33 2.49
C THR A 243 -16.16 1.56 1.65
N GLY A 244 -16.31 1.50 0.31
CA GLY A 244 -15.20 1.75 -0.61
C GLY A 244 -14.59 3.14 -0.42
N MET A 245 -15.40 4.17 -0.19
CA MET A 245 -14.91 5.53 0.05
C MET A 245 -14.04 5.63 1.31
N GLY A 246 -14.38 4.91 2.38
CA GLY A 246 -13.54 4.81 3.57
C GLY A 246 -12.19 4.18 3.27
N ILE A 247 -12.18 3.01 2.64
CA ILE A 247 -10.96 2.23 2.31
C ILE A 247 -10.04 3.00 1.36
N GLY A 248 -10.59 3.53 0.25
CA GLY A 248 -9.78 4.26 -0.73
C GLY A 248 -9.03 5.44 -0.12
N GLY A 249 -9.66 6.12 0.86
CA GLY A 249 -9.01 7.20 1.60
C GLY A 249 -7.87 6.73 2.52
N GLU A 250 -7.95 5.51 3.04
CA GLU A 250 -6.93 4.97 3.93
C GLU A 250 -5.61 4.68 3.22
N TYR A 251 -5.63 4.25 1.97
CA TYR A 251 -4.42 3.89 1.23
C TYR A 251 -3.40 5.04 1.17
N ALA A 252 -3.87 6.24 0.86
CA ALA A 252 -3.00 7.41 0.81
C ALA A 252 -2.45 7.78 2.19
N ALA A 253 -3.30 7.72 3.22
CA ALA A 253 -2.93 8.09 4.58
C ALA A 253 -1.95 7.08 5.21
N ILE A 254 -2.16 5.77 5.00
CA ILE A 254 -1.29 4.70 5.52
C ILE A 254 0.11 4.78 4.91
N ASN A 255 0.20 4.80 3.56
CA ASN A 255 1.50 4.84 2.89
C ASN A 255 2.25 6.13 3.22
N SER A 256 1.57 7.28 3.26
CA SER A 256 2.18 8.54 3.69
C SER A 256 2.71 8.47 5.14
N ALA A 257 1.96 7.83 6.06
CA ALA A 257 2.40 7.70 7.44
C ALA A 257 3.60 6.76 7.60
N ILE A 258 3.67 5.67 6.84
CA ILE A 258 4.84 4.78 6.81
C ILE A 258 6.08 5.57 6.42
N ASP A 259 6.00 6.31 5.31
CA ASP A 259 7.13 7.08 4.80
C ASP A 259 7.64 8.15 5.78
N GLU A 260 6.73 8.75 6.51
CA GLU A 260 7.05 9.88 7.36
C GLU A 260 7.50 9.48 8.77
N LEU A 261 7.08 8.31 9.27
CA LEU A 261 7.38 7.84 10.62
C LEU A 261 8.46 6.75 10.66
N ILE A 262 8.68 6.04 9.54
CA ILE A 262 9.65 4.95 9.48
C ILE A 262 11.00 5.46 8.97
N PRO A 263 12.12 5.13 9.65
CA PRO A 263 13.45 5.52 9.21
C PRO A 263 13.78 5.02 7.79
N ALA A 264 14.45 5.86 7.00
CA ALA A 264 14.73 5.64 5.58
C ALA A 264 15.31 4.24 5.26
N ARG A 265 16.18 3.72 6.14
CA ARG A 265 16.86 2.41 5.97
C ARG A 265 15.94 1.19 6.07
N TYR A 266 14.72 1.33 6.62
CA TYR A 266 13.78 0.21 6.81
C TYR A 266 12.46 0.41 6.06
N ARG A 267 12.27 1.57 5.45
CA ARG A 267 11.01 2.02 4.87
C ARG A 267 10.45 1.05 3.84
N GLY A 268 11.26 0.64 2.87
CA GLY A 268 10.81 -0.26 1.83
C GLY A 268 10.37 -1.62 2.34
N ARG A 269 11.14 -2.22 3.23
CA ARG A 269 10.76 -3.50 3.83
C ARG A 269 9.43 -3.40 4.59
N ILE A 270 9.25 -2.33 5.36
CA ILE A 270 8.05 -2.14 6.18
C ILE A 270 6.86 -1.85 5.28
N ASP A 271 7.00 -0.98 4.29
CA ASP A 271 5.95 -0.65 3.34
C ASP A 271 5.45 -1.91 2.60
N LEU A 272 6.37 -2.72 2.07
CA LEU A 272 6.00 -3.96 1.39
C LEU A 272 5.30 -4.96 2.31
N ILE A 273 5.73 -5.10 3.57
CA ILE A 273 5.09 -5.99 4.54
C ILE A 273 3.68 -5.51 4.90
N VAL A 274 3.51 -4.21 5.12
CA VAL A 274 2.21 -3.61 5.45
C VAL A 274 1.25 -3.76 4.27
N ASN A 275 1.65 -3.37 3.07
CA ASN A 275 0.81 -3.54 1.88
C ASN A 275 0.53 -5.03 1.59
N GLY A 276 1.53 -5.90 1.74
CA GLY A 276 1.37 -7.35 1.57
C GLY A 276 0.46 -8.01 2.60
N SER A 277 0.25 -7.40 3.77
CA SER A 277 -0.62 -7.94 4.82
C SER A 277 -2.11 -8.04 4.42
N PHE A 278 -2.55 -7.31 3.38
CA PHE A 278 -3.83 -7.48 2.72
C PHE A 278 -4.12 -8.96 2.40
N TRP A 279 -3.13 -9.68 1.86
CA TRP A 279 -3.28 -11.08 1.46
C TRP A 279 -3.42 -12.04 2.64
N LEU A 280 -2.87 -11.67 3.81
CA LEU A 280 -3.14 -12.42 5.03
C LEU A 280 -4.61 -12.28 5.42
N GLY A 281 -5.16 -11.08 5.30
CA GLY A 281 -6.59 -10.81 5.49
C GLY A 281 -7.46 -11.60 4.51
N ALA A 282 -7.07 -11.63 3.23
CA ALA A 282 -7.75 -12.40 2.20
C ALA A 282 -7.77 -13.90 2.52
N ALA A 283 -6.67 -14.45 3.00
CA ALA A 283 -6.59 -15.86 3.42
C ALA A 283 -7.51 -16.15 4.62
N VAL A 284 -7.53 -15.26 5.62
CA VAL A 284 -8.42 -15.37 6.80
C VAL A 284 -9.88 -15.22 6.39
N GLY A 285 -10.20 -14.27 5.51
CA GLY A 285 -11.55 -14.08 4.96
C GLY A 285 -12.06 -15.29 4.20
N SER A 286 -11.21 -15.90 3.36
CA SER A 286 -11.55 -17.14 2.64
C SER A 286 -11.83 -18.30 3.60
N GLY A 287 -11.01 -18.48 4.64
CA GLY A 287 -11.24 -19.50 5.66
C GLY A 287 -12.50 -19.25 6.48
N GLY A 288 -12.74 -17.99 6.87
CA GLY A 288 -13.93 -17.58 7.62
C GLY A 288 -15.22 -17.75 6.82
N SER A 289 -15.21 -17.47 5.51
CA SER A 289 -16.39 -17.64 4.66
C SER A 289 -16.92 -19.07 4.65
N LEU A 290 -16.04 -20.08 4.75
CA LEU A 290 -16.43 -21.48 4.83
C LEU A 290 -17.30 -21.79 6.07
N LEU A 291 -17.16 -21.00 7.14
CA LEU A 291 -17.95 -21.19 8.38
C LEU A 291 -19.26 -20.40 8.33
N PHE A 292 -19.20 -19.12 7.87
CA PHE A 292 -20.39 -18.24 7.90
C PHE A 292 -21.34 -18.47 6.75
N LEU A 293 -20.84 -19.02 5.63
CA LEU A 293 -21.64 -19.24 4.43
C LEU A 293 -22.09 -20.72 4.27
N ASP A 294 -21.80 -21.57 5.24
CA ASP A 294 -22.29 -22.95 5.25
C ASP A 294 -23.77 -22.95 5.70
N PRO A 295 -24.73 -23.32 4.82
CA PRO A 295 -26.16 -23.37 5.17
C PRO A 295 -26.49 -24.36 6.28
N ALA A 296 -25.60 -25.36 6.53
CA ALA A 296 -25.74 -26.32 7.62
C ALA A 296 -25.46 -25.71 8.99
N LEU A 297 -24.63 -24.64 9.05
CA LEU A 297 -24.24 -23.96 10.29
C LEU A 297 -25.02 -22.68 10.53
N VAL A 298 -25.30 -21.91 9.49
CA VAL A 298 -25.91 -20.57 9.60
C VAL A 298 -26.99 -20.40 8.50
N PRO A 299 -28.20 -19.92 8.84
CA PRO A 299 -29.22 -19.62 7.83
C PRO A 299 -28.69 -18.65 6.76
N PRO A 300 -28.99 -18.86 5.45
CA PRO A 300 -28.43 -18.06 4.36
C PRO A 300 -28.60 -16.55 4.53
N ASN A 301 -29.77 -16.10 4.96
CA ASN A 301 -30.05 -14.68 5.19
C ASN A 301 -29.22 -14.07 6.35
N LEU A 302 -28.77 -14.87 7.29
CA LEU A 302 -27.96 -14.41 8.42
C LEU A 302 -26.45 -14.51 8.12
N GLY A 303 -26.01 -15.54 7.39
CA GLY A 303 -24.61 -15.85 7.16
C GLY A 303 -23.82 -14.70 6.55
N TRP A 304 -24.28 -14.15 5.43
CA TRP A 304 -23.62 -13.03 4.77
C TRP A 304 -23.63 -11.74 5.62
N ARG A 305 -24.69 -11.49 6.39
CA ARG A 305 -24.78 -10.34 7.31
C ARG A 305 -23.78 -10.44 8.45
N LEU A 306 -23.60 -11.65 9.01
CA LEU A 306 -22.60 -11.92 10.03
C LEU A 306 -21.17 -11.68 9.52
N GLY A 307 -20.87 -12.05 8.28
CA GLY A 307 -19.58 -11.77 7.66
C GLY A 307 -19.22 -10.27 7.73
N PHE A 308 -20.15 -9.40 7.32
CA PHE A 308 -19.96 -7.94 7.41
C PHE A 308 -19.96 -7.45 8.87
N ALA A 309 -20.86 -7.92 9.70
CA ALA A 309 -20.95 -7.48 11.10
C ALA A 309 -19.67 -7.81 11.87
N ILE A 310 -19.09 -8.99 11.69
CA ILE A 310 -17.82 -9.40 12.30
C ILE A 310 -16.68 -8.54 11.77
N GLY A 311 -16.60 -8.29 10.45
CA GLY A 311 -15.62 -7.37 9.87
C GLY A 311 -15.71 -5.98 10.48
N GLY A 312 -16.92 -5.43 10.62
CA GLY A 312 -17.15 -4.16 11.29
C GLY A 312 -16.74 -4.15 12.76
N LEU A 313 -17.05 -5.20 13.53
CA LEU A 313 -16.66 -5.32 14.94
C LEU A 313 -15.13 -5.40 15.10
N LEU A 314 -14.45 -6.17 14.25
CA LEU A 314 -13.00 -6.21 14.23
C LEU A 314 -12.39 -4.84 13.91
N GLY A 315 -13.02 -4.08 13.02
CA GLY A 315 -12.60 -2.72 12.69
C GLY A 315 -12.71 -1.73 13.87
N ILE A 316 -13.62 -1.94 14.82
CA ILE A 316 -13.68 -1.14 16.06
C ILE A 316 -12.38 -1.31 16.88
N SER A 317 -11.78 -2.50 16.88
CA SER A 317 -10.51 -2.72 17.57
C SER A 317 -9.37 -1.88 17.00
N ILE A 318 -9.40 -1.63 15.67
CA ILE A 318 -8.43 -0.75 15.02
C ILE A 318 -8.62 0.70 15.48
N LEU A 319 -9.85 1.15 15.66
CA LEU A 319 -10.11 2.50 16.16
C LEU A 319 -9.40 2.74 17.50
N LEU A 320 -9.34 1.71 18.34
CA LEU A 320 -8.62 1.76 19.60
C LEU A 320 -7.09 1.74 19.41
N MET A 321 -6.60 0.97 18.43
CA MET A 321 -5.16 0.89 18.13
C MET A 321 -4.62 2.19 17.52
N ARG A 322 -5.42 2.91 16.74
CA ARG A 322 -5.00 4.16 16.08
C ARG A 322 -4.61 5.28 17.02
N ARG A 323 -5.01 5.24 18.30
CA ARG A 323 -4.53 6.19 19.31
C ARG A 323 -3.00 6.21 19.48
N TYR A 324 -2.33 5.11 19.10
CA TYR A 324 -0.88 4.99 19.18
C TYR A 324 -0.12 5.56 17.98
N VAL A 325 -0.82 5.97 16.92
CA VAL A 325 -0.21 6.60 15.74
C VAL A 325 -0.25 8.12 15.95
N PRO A 326 0.90 8.78 16.18
CA PRO A 326 0.96 10.23 16.33
C PRO A 326 0.71 10.93 14.99
N GLU A 327 0.51 12.24 15.03
CA GLU A 327 0.58 13.06 13.81
C GLU A 327 2.02 13.08 13.29
N SER A 328 2.17 13.21 11.98
CA SER A 328 3.48 13.27 11.35
C SER A 328 4.26 14.52 11.76
N PRO A 329 5.43 14.39 12.40
CA PRO A 329 6.26 15.55 12.72
C PRO A 329 6.72 16.32 11.48
N ARG A 330 6.95 15.61 10.36
CA ARG A 330 7.31 16.23 9.08
C ARG A 330 6.18 17.10 8.54
N TRP A 331 4.93 16.62 8.64
CA TRP A 331 3.75 17.38 8.27
C TRP A 331 3.55 18.61 9.19
N LEU A 332 3.74 18.43 10.48
CA LEU A 332 3.61 19.51 11.47
C LEU A 332 4.55 20.68 11.16
N VAL A 333 5.81 20.41 10.82
CA VAL A 333 6.78 21.46 10.46
C VAL A 333 6.36 22.21 9.20
N THR A 334 5.96 21.49 8.14
CA THR A 334 5.55 22.14 6.86
C THR A 334 4.31 23.00 6.99
N HIS A 335 3.49 22.77 8.03
CA HIS A 335 2.27 23.55 8.31
C HIS A 335 2.45 24.61 9.42
N GLY A 336 3.69 24.79 9.92
CA GLY A 336 4.02 25.83 10.90
C GLY A 336 3.79 25.45 12.36
N TYR A 337 3.54 24.17 12.65
CA TYR A 337 3.38 23.61 14.01
C TYR A 337 4.72 23.11 14.56
N ALA A 338 5.77 23.93 14.47
CA ALA A 338 7.15 23.53 14.80
C ALA A 338 7.30 23.04 16.26
N ARG A 339 6.60 23.67 17.21
CA ARG A 339 6.66 23.25 18.63
C ARG A 339 6.06 21.87 18.87
N GLU A 340 4.95 21.55 18.20
CA GLU A 340 4.28 20.27 18.29
C GLU A 340 5.10 19.18 17.59
N ALA A 341 5.74 19.51 16.47
CA ALA A 341 6.67 18.62 15.79
C ALA A 341 7.86 18.26 16.70
N GLU A 342 8.46 19.25 17.32
CA GLU A 342 9.59 19.10 18.23
C GLU A 342 9.23 18.25 19.45
N ALA A 343 8.08 18.51 20.08
CA ALA A 343 7.58 17.71 21.19
C ALA A 343 7.36 16.25 20.77
N THR A 344 6.70 16.02 19.64
CA THR A 344 6.41 14.66 19.14
C THR A 344 7.70 13.89 18.86
N VAL A 345 8.70 14.51 18.21
CA VAL A 345 9.98 13.85 17.93
C VAL A 345 10.73 13.55 19.22
N THR A 346 10.73 14.49 20.16
CA THR A 346 11.41 14.31 21.46
C THR A 346 10.78 13.16 22.24
N ASP A 347 9.45 13.03 22.27
CA ASP A 347 8.75 11.92 22.91
C ASP A 347 9.13 10.57 22.25
N ILE A 348 9.19 10.53 20.91
CA ILE A 348 9.61 9.33 20.17
C ILE A 348 11.06 8.98 20.54
N GLU A 349 11.98 9.94 20.50
CA GLU A 349 13.40 9.75 20.83
C GLU A 349 13.60 9.25 22.26
N GLN A 350 12.90 9.83 23.23
CA GLN A 350 12.96 9.39 24.64
C GLN A 350 12.50 7.93 24.77
N GLY A 351 11.38 7.57 24.13
CA GLY A 351 10.88 6.20 24.12
C GLY A 351 11.84 5.21 23.46
N VAL A 352 12.61 5.65 22.46
CA VAL A 352 13.65 4.85 21.80
C VAL A 352 14.92 4.78 22.65
N ALA A 353 15.41 5.91 23.15
CA ALA A 353 16.65 6.02 23.92
C ALA A 353 16.64 5.20 25.21
N GLN A 354 15.48 5.08 25.88
CA GLN A 354 15.33 4.23 27.09
C GLN A 354 15.76 2.77 26.87
N ARG A 355 15.82 2.30 25.62
CA ARG A 355 16.18 0.92 25.26
C ARG A 355 17.40 0.80 24.39
N ALA A 356 17.61 1.76 23.48
CA ALA A 356 18.73 1.75 22.54
C ALA A 356 19.98 2.41 23.09
N GLY A 357 19.89 3.12 24.23
CA GLY A 357 21.00 3.92 24.78
C GLY A 357 21.14 5.26 24.05
N SER A 358 22.38 5.73 23.89
CA SER A 358 22.67 7.01 23.23
C SER A 358 22.32 6.95 21.73
N LEU A 359 21.61 7.96 21.26
CA LEU A 359 21.32 8.15 19.84
C LEU A 359 22.47 8.92 19.18
N GLU A 360 22.80 8.57 17.94
CA GLU A 360 23.75 9.34 17.13
C GLU A 360 23.24 10.78 16.94
N PRO A 361 24.12 11.79 16.79
CA PRO A 361 23.69 13.15 16.50
C PRO A 361 22.97 13.21 15.13
N PRO A 362 21.97 14.10 14.93
CA PRO A 362 21.28 14.25 13.66
C PRO A 362 22.22 14.76 12.56
N ALA A 363 22.08 14.25 11.34
CA ALA A 363 22.93 14.56 10.21
C ALA A 363 22.48 15.84 9.45
N GLY A 364 22.31 16.97 10.16
CA GLY A 364 21.97 18.25 9.55
C GLY A 364 20.51 18.65 9.68
N GLY A 365 20.16 19.79 9.12
CA GLY A 365 18.82 20.36 9.14
C GLY A 365 18.44 20.99 7.81
N LEU A 366 17.18 21.41 7.71
CA LEU A 366 16.55 21.93 6.51
C LEU A 366 15.79 23.22 6.85
N GLU A 367 15.90 24.23 5.99
CA GLU A 367 15.08 25.42 6.08
C GLU A 367 13.76 25.21 5.34
N ILE A 368 12.65 25.42 6.01
CA ILE A 368 11.29 25.24 5.49
C ILE A 368 10.51 26.55 5.63
N HIS A 369 9.75 26.93 4.60
CA HIS A 369 8.83 28.04 4.62
C HIS A 369 7.39 27.52 4.78
N PRO A 370 6.85 27.49 5.99
CA PRO A 370 5.54 26.88 6.25
C PRO A 370 4.41 27.58 5.48
N ARG A 371 3.47 26.78 4.99
CA ARG A 371 2.24 27.26 4.33
C ARG A 371 1.01 26.59 4.92
N LYS A 372 -0.07 27.33 5.14
CA LYS A 372 -1.32 26.80 5.70
C LYS A 372 -2.01 25.77 4.82
N SER A 373 -1.84 25.87 3.51
CA SER A 373 -2.34 24.90 2.53
C SER A 373 -1.66 25.10 1.19
N PHE A 374 -1.53 24.02 0.47
CA PHE A 374 -1.08 24.00 -0.92
C PHE A 374 -2.32 23.87 -1.81
N GLY A 375 -2.54 24.84 -2.73
CA GLY A 375 -3.68 24.81 -3.63
C GLY A 375 -3.61 23.60 -4.57
N PHE A 376 -4.74 22.92 -4.80
CA PHE A 376 -4.84 21.73 -5.65
C PHE A 376 -4.19 21.92 -7.04
N GLY A 377 -4.39 23.10 -7.65
CA GLY A 377 -3.77 23.44 -8.94
C GLY A 377 -2.24 23.53 -8.89
N LEU A 378 -1.66 23.98 -7.76
CA LEU A 378 -0.21 24.01 -7.56
C LEU A 378 0.35 22.59 -7.50
N ILE A 379 -0.33 21.71 -6.77
CA ILE A 379 0.06 20.30 -6.60
C ILE A 379 0.03 19.59 -7.96
N LEU A 380 -1.08 19.69 -8.71
CA LEU A 380 -1.18 19.09 -10.04
C LEU A 380 -0.13 19.66 -11.01
N ARG A 381 0.14 20.96 -10.97
CA ARG A 381 1.19 21.57 -11.78
C ARG A 381 2.58 21.07 -11.38
N ALA A 382 2.86 20.85 -10.11
CA ALA A 382 4.10 20.25 -9.66
C ALA A 382 4.24 18.80 -10.17
N MET A 383 3.19 17.97 -10.01
CA MET A 383 3.18 16.57 -10.44
C MET A 383 3.35 16.43 -11.95
N PHE A 384 2.50 17.09 -12.74
CA PHE A 384 2.47 16.92 -14.20
C PHE A 384 3.39 17.91 -14.96
N GLY A 385 3.94 18.90 -14.29
CA GLY A 385 4.94 19.84 -14.83
C GLY A 385 6.36 19.48 -14.41
N ARG A 386 6.74 19.89 -13.17
CA ARG A 386 8.12 19.73 -12.65
C ARG A 386 8.53 18.25 -12.51
N TYR A 387 7.63 17.39 -12.05
CA TYR A 387 7.88 15.97 -11.78
C TYR A 387 7.24 15.03 -12.82
N ARG A 388 7.04 15.50 -14.08
CA ARG A 388 6.36 14.72 -15.13
C ARG A 388 6.92 13.31 -15.34
N GLY A 389 8.23 13.14 -15.34
CA GLY A 389 8.86 11.81 -15.46
C GLY A 389 8.50 10.87 -14.32
N ARG A 390 8.48 11.39 -13.09
CA ARG A 390 8.06 10.63 -11.89
C ARG A 390 6.56 10.29 -11.93
N SER A 391 5.73 11.17 -12.49
CA SER A 391 4.30 10.90 -12.67
C SER A 391 4.04 9.81 -13.71
N VAL A 392 4.78 9.82 -14.82
CA VAL A 392 4.73 8.73 -15.82
C VAL A 392 5.14 7.40 -15.18
N LEU A 393 6.23 7.40 -14.42
CA LEU A 393 6.70 6.23 -13.68
C LEU A 393 5.60 5.69 -12.75
N ALA A 394 5.14 6.48 -11.79
CA ALA A 394 4.15 6.06 -10.81
C ALA A 394 2.85 5.57 -11.48
N LEU A 395 2.35 6.29 -12.50
CA LEU A 395 1.15 5.90 -13.22
C LEU A 395 1.32 4.56 -13.97
N THR A 396 2.46 4.35 -14.63
CA THR A 396 2.73 3.11 -15.36
C THR A 396 2.79 1.91 -14.42
N LEU A 397 3.50 2.03 -13.29
CA LEU A 397 3.56 0.97 -12.27
C LEU A 397 2.16 0.66 -11.72
N MET A 398 1.36 1.70 -11.39
CA MET A 398 0.02 1.54 -10.85
C MET A 398 -0.95 0.91 -11.85
N ILE A 399 -0.92 1.27 -13.13
CA ILE A 399 -1.76 0.66 -14.17
C ILE A 399 -1.39 -0.81 -14.38
N ALA A 400 -0.10 -1.12 -14.52
CA ALA A 400 0.36 -2.47 -14.82
C ALA A 400 -0.02 -3.45 -13.69
N GLN A 401 0.26 -3.11 -12.43
CA GLN A 401 -0.10 -3.95 -11.29
C GLN A 401 -1.62 -4.08 -11.16
N SER A 402 -2.38 -2.98 -11.27
CA SER A 402 -3.83 -2.99 -11.12
C SER A 402 -4.50 -3.84 -12.22
N PHE A 403 -4.01 -3.75 -13.47
CA PHE A 403 -4.51 -4.57 -14.55
C PHE A 403 -4.28 -6.07 -14.28
N LEU A 404 -3.06 -6.47 -13.95
CA LEU A 404 -2.71 -7.87 -13.71
C LEU A 404 -3.54 -8.48 -12.56
N PHE A 405 -3.62 -7.79 -11.43
CA PHE A 405 -4.37 -8.28 -10.27
C PHE A 405 -5.85 -8.44 -10.57
N ASN A 406 -6.48 -7.43 -11.17
CA ASN A 406 -7.91 -7.49 -11.49
C ASN A 406 -8.20 -8.48 -12.63
N ALA A 407 -7.31 -8.60 -13.61
CA ALA A 407 -7.43 -9.56 -14.70
C ALA A 407 -7.51 -11.00 -14.19
N VAL A 408 -6.60 -11.38 -13.28
CA VAL A 408 -6.48 -12.76 -12.82
C VAL A 408 -7.40 -13.03 -11.63
N PHE A 409 -7.40 -12.18 -10.62
CA PHE A 409 -8.10 -12.45 -9.36
C PHE A 409 -9.61 -12.59 -9.53
N PHE A 410 -10.21 -11.75 -10.39
CA PHE A 410 -11.65 -11.83 -10.67
C PHE A 410 -12.02 -12.90 -11.70
N SER A 411 -11.07 -13.36 -12.52
CA SER A 411 -11.37 -14.29 -13.60
C SER A 411 -10.89 -15.72 -13.34
N TYR A 412 -9.97 -15.95 -12.40
CA TYR A 412 -9.34 -17.26 -12.24
C TYR A 412 -10.33 -18.37 -11.86
N GLY A 413 -11.31 -18.08 -11.02
CA GLY A 413 -12.39 -19.02 -10.72
C GLY A 413 -13.18 -19.43 -11.97
N LEU A 414 -13.48 -18.47 -12.85
CA LEU A 414 -14.15 -18.74 -14.14
C LEU A 414 -13.26 -19.55 -15.08
N VAL A 415 -11.95 -19.27 -15.09
CA VAL A 415 -10.98 -20.03 -15.91
C VAL A 415 -10.90 -21.48 -15.43
N LEU A 416 -10.82 -21.71 -14.13
CA LEU A 416 -10.81 -23.04 -13.55
C LEU A 416 -12.07 -23.85 -13.91
N ASN A 417 -13.24 -23.21 -13.86
CA ASN A 417 -14.49 -23.85 -14.23
C ASN A 417 -14.57 -24.11 -15.75
N ARG A 418 -14.27 -23.09 -16.58
CA ARG A 418 -14.48 -23.15 -18.03
C ARG A 418 -13.46 -24.02 -18.77
N PHE A 419 -12.20 -24.04 -18.33
CA PHE A 419 -11.08 -24.68 -19.04
C PHE A 419 -10.49 -25.89 -18.31
N HIS A 420 -10.82 -26.09 -17.04
CA HIS A 420 -10.30 -27.21 -16.23
C HIS A 420 -11.40 -28.01 -15.53
N ASP A 421 -12.68 -27.77 -15.87
CA ASP A 421 -13.86 -28.48 -15.34
C ASP A 421 -13.90 -28.53 -13.80
N VAL A 422 -13.33 -27.53 -13.12
CA VAL A 422 -13.35 -27.43 -11.65
C VAL A 422 -14.73 -26.93 -11.21
N PRO A 423 -15.46 -27.65 -10.34
CA PRO A 423 -16.74 -27.19 -9.81
C PRO A 423 -16.62 -25.85 -9.07
N GLU A 424 -17.60 -24.96 -9.21
CA GLU A 424 -17.60 -23.60 -8.63
C GLU A 424 -17.33 -23.59 -7.12
N GLY A 425 -17.91 -24.50 -6.36
CA GLY A 425 -17.68 -24.63 -4.93
C GLY A 425 -16.27 -25.05 -4.51
N ARG A 426 -15.41 -25.50 -5.44
CA ARG A 426 -14.04 -25.92 -5.20
C ARG A 426 -12.97 -24.90 -5.63
N ALA A 427 -13.33 -23.83 -6.28
CA ALA A 427 -12.40 -22.80 -6.75
C ALA A 427 -11.54 -22.22 -5.60
N GLY A 428 -12.10 -22.11 -4.39
CA GLY A 428 -11.41 -21.62 -3.21
C GLY A 428 -10.16 -22.44 -2.83
N ILE A 429 -10.11 -23.75 -3.15
CA ILE A 429 -8.96 -24.63 -2.88
C ILE A 429 -7.73 -24.15 -3.69
N TYR A 430 -7.96 -23.61 -4.88
CA TYR A 430 -6.92 -23.09 -5.77
C TYR A 430 -6.58 -21.63 -5.47
N LEU A 431 -7.55 -20.84 -5.02
CA LEU A 431 -7.34 -19.43 -4.68
C LEU A 431 -6.60 -19.22 -3.34
N ALA A 432 -6.78 -20.10 -2.36
CA ALA A 432 -6.11 -19.99 -1.07
C ALA A 432 -4.58 -20.04 -1.16
N PRO A 433 -3.95 -21.02 -1.86
CA PRO A 433 -2.50 -21.03 -2.06
C PRO A 433 -1.99 -19.77 -2.79
N LEU A 434 -2.80 -19.21 -3.70
CA LEU A 434 -2.48 -17.99 -4.41
C LEU A 434 -2.39 -16.79 -3.46
N ALA A 435 -3.33 -16.66 -2.51
CA ALA A 435 -3.29 -15.61 -1.49
C ALA A 435 -2.04 -15.76 -0.58
N VAL A 436 -1.67 -16.99 -0.20
CA VAL A 436 -0.45 -17.25 0.58
C VAL A 436 0.80 -16.83 -0.19
N SER A 437 0.89 -17.15 -1.48
CA SER A 437 2.02 -16.74 -2.33
C SER A 437 2.14 -15.23 -2.44
N ASN A 438 1.01 -14.53 -2.60
CA ASN A 438 0.94 -13.07 -2.61
C ASN A 438 1.45 -12.44 -1.31
N PHE A 439 1.17 -13.05 -0.16
CA PHE A 439 1.70 -12.58 1.13
C PHE A 439 3.21 -12.82 1.25
N LEU A 440 3.69 -14.00 0.83
CA LEU A 440 5.09 -14.38 0.96
C LEU A 440 6.02 -13.52 0.09
N GLY A 441 5.58 -13.05 -1.07
CA GLY A 441 6.38 -12.19 -1.95
C GLY A 441 6.92 -10.94 -1.25
N PRO A 442 6.07 -10.01 -0.80
CA PRO A 442 6.48 -8.81 -0.06
C PRO A 442 7.24 -9.12 1.23
N LEU A 443 6.84 -10.17 1.96
CA LEU A 443 7.47 -10.57 3.22
C LEU A 443 8.94 -10.98 3.02
N LEU A 444 9.22 -11.82 2.03
CA LEU A 444 10.54 -12.37 1.79
C LEU A 444 11.43 -11.44 0.96
N LEU A 445 10.87 -10.76 -0.03
CA LEU A 445 11.62 -9.87 -0.92
C LEU A 445 11.78 -8.46 -0.35
N GLY A 446 10.95 -8.05 0.60
CA GLY A 446 10.90 -6.66 1.10
C GLY A 446 12.26 -6.12 1.59
N SER A 447 13.07 -6.95 2.25
CA SER A 447 14.40 -6.54 2.70
C SER A 447 15.38 -6.26 1.55
N LEU A 448 15.15 -6.85 0.38
CA LEU A 448 16.02 -6.65 -0.79
C LEU A 448 15.81 -5.26 -1.40
N PHE A 449 14.62 -4.69 -1.27
CA PHE A 449 14.34 -3.32 -1.71
C PHE A 449 15.14 -2.27 -0.94
N ASP A 450 15.52 -2.56 0.30
CA ASP A 450 16.37 -1.67 1.12
C ASP A 450 17.88 -1.94 0.96
N THR A 451 18.26 -3.14 0.47
CA THR A 451 19.66 -3.60 0.46
C THR A 451 20.27 -3.73 -0.93
N VAL A 452 19.48 -4.14 -1.92
CA VAL A 452 19.88 -4.25 -3.33
C VAL A 452 19.61 -2.93 -4.07
N GLY A 453 18.55 -2.24 -3.67
CA GLY A 453 18.13 -0.95 -4.19
C GLY A 453 16.71 -0.97 -4.77
N ARG A 454 16.01 0.17 -4.66
CA ARG A 454 14.64 0.36 -5.12
C ARG A 454 14.49 0.05 -6.60
N ARG A 455 15.17 0.82 -7.43
CA ARG A 455 15.10 0.72 -8.89
C ARG A 455 15.37 -0.69 -9.40
N THR A 456 16.42 -1.35 -8.88
CA THR A 456 16.79 -2.71 -9.30
C THR A 456 15.71 -3.73 -8.94
N MET A 457 15.20 -3.68 -7.71
CA MET A 457 14.22 -4.66 -7.23
C MET A 457 12.83 -4.45 -7.86
N ILE A 458 12.40 -3.20 -8.06
CA ILE A 458 11.15 -2.89 -8.75
C ILE A 458 11.24 -3.39 -10.21
N CYS A 459 12.28 -3.01 -10.92
CA CYS A 459 12.52 -3.49 -12.30
C CYS A 459 12.53 -5.03 -12.37
N ALA A 460 13.26 -5.69 -11.48
CA ALA A 460 13.37 -7.15 -11.46
C ALA A 460 12.04 -7.85 -11.16
N THR A 461 11.26 -7.37 -10.20
CA THR A 461 9.98 -8.00 -9.83
C THR A 461 8.93 -7.84 -10.91
N PHE A 462 8.81 -6.65 -11.53
CA PHE A 462 7.93 -6.43 -12.69
C PHE A 462 8.37 -7.27 -13.90
N ALA A 463 9.68 -7.32 -14.21
CA ALA A 463 10.21 -8.09 -15.34
C ALA A 463 10.01 -9.59 -15.15
N LEU A 464 10.33 -10.14 -13.95
CA LEU A 464 10.15 -11.55 -13.66
C LEU A 464 8.68 -11.95 -13.72
N ALA A 465 7.77 -11.16 -13.14
CA ALA A 465 6.34 -11.41 -13.24
C ALA A 465 5.87 -11.39 -14.70
N GLY A 466 6.32 -10.41 -15.51
CA GLY A 466 5.99 -10.33 -16.93
C GLY A 466 6.53 -11.52 -17.75
N MET A 467 7.77 -11.96 -17.51
CA MET A 467 8.36 -13.12 -18.21
C MET A 467 7.66 -14.42 -17.85
N LEU A 468 7.39 -14.66 -16.57
CA LEU A 468 6.64 -15.82 -16.10
C LEU A 468 5.22 -15.83 -16.69
N LEU A 469 4.60 -14.64 -16.82
CA LEU A 469 3.27 -14.50 -17.41
C LEU A 469 3.27 -14.83 -18.90
N ILE A 470 4.32 -14.47 -19.67
CA ILE A 470 4.48 -14.91 -21.07
C ILE A 470 4.54 -16.43 -21.14
N ALA A 471 5.40 -17.05 -20.32
CA ALA A 471 5.55 -18.50 -20.30
C ALA A 471 4.21 -19.20 -19.95
N THR A 472 3.50 -18.67 -18.95
CA THR A 472 2.18 -19.17 -18.55
C THR A 472 1.12 -18.99 -19.63
N ALA A 473 1.10 -17.84 -20.32
CA ALA A 473 0.18 -17.57 -21.41
C ALA A 473 0.37 -18.54 -22.58
N LEU A 474 1.63 -18.79 -22.97
CA LEU A 474 1.96 -19.73 -24.04
C LEU A 474 1.61 -21.18 -23.63
N ALA A 475 2.00 -21.60 -22.44
CA ALA A 475 1.68 -22.95 -21.94
C ALA A 475 0.16 -23.18 -21.84
N PHE A 476 -0.60 -22.15 -21.42
CA PHE A 476 -2.07 -22.19 -21.40
C PHE A 476 -2.65 -22.29 -22.82
N GLY A 477 -2.15 -21.49 -23.76
CA GLY A 477 -2.59 -21.52 -25.16
C GLY A 477 -2.36 -22.87 -25.86
N PHE A 478 -1.30 -23.61 -25.44
CA PHE A 478 -0.99 -24.97 -25.93
C PHE A 478 -1.65 -26.09 -25.09
N ASP A 479 -2.56 -25.75 -24.17
CA ASP A 479 -3.25 -26.70 -23.29
C ASP A 479 -2.30 -27.60 -22.46
N ALA A 480 -1.17 -27.03 -22.03
CA ALA A 480 -0.14 -27.75 -21.30
C ALA A 480 -0.40 -27.83 -19.78
N PHE A 481 -1.47 -27.19 -19.29
CA PHE A 481 -1.74 -27.10 -17.85
C PHE A 481 -2.91 -27.96 -17.39
N SER A 482 -2.74 -28.62 -16.26
CA SER A 482 -3.84 -29.00 -15.37
C SER A 482 -4.21 -27.82 -14.46
N ALA A 483 -5.36 -27.91 -13.76
CA ALA A 483 -5.78 -26.90 -12.78
C ALA A 483 -4.68 -26.61 -11.73
N TRP A 484 -4.01 -27.64 -11.22
CA TRP A 484 -2.93 -27.49 -10.24
C TRP A 484 -1.64 -26.89 -10.81
N THR A 485 -1.21 -27.32 -11.99
CA THR A 485 0.01 -26.78 -12.60
C THR A 485 -0.18 -25.33 -13.01
N GLN A 486 -1.37 -24.95 -13.47
CA GLN A 486 -1.70 -23.55 -13.73
C GLN A 486 -1.72 -22.72 -12.42
N THR A 487 -2.27 -23.27 -11.32
CA THR A 487 -2.23 -22.61 -10.02
C THR A 487 -0.80 -22.39 -9.53
N LEU A 488 0.09 -23.38 -9.69
CA LEU A 488 1.51 -23.22 -9.34
C LEU A 488 2.20 -22.15 -10.20
N ALA A 489 1.88 -22.06 -11.49
CA ALA A 489 2.37 -20.99 -12.34
C ALA A 489 1.89 -19.62 -11.85
N TRP A 490 0.60 -19.48 -11.51
CA TRP A 490 0.07 -18.26 -10.90
C TRP A 490 0.72 -17.92 -9.57
N MET A 491 0.91 -18.89 -8.69
CA MET A 491 1.62 -18.67 -7.42
C MET A 491 3.02 -18.10 -7.64
N SER A 492 3.73 -18.60 -8.65
CA SER A 492 5.07 -18.11 -9.00
C SER A 492 5.03 -16.68 -9.53
N ILE A 493 4.06 -16.36 -10.40
CA ILE A 493 3.86 -15.00 -10.93
C ILE A 493 3.52 -14.04 -9.79
N PHE A 494 2.53 -14.38 -8.97
CA PHE A 494 2.02 -13.51 -7.92
C PHE A 494 2.98 -13.34 -6.76
N PHE A 495 3.91 -14.26 -6.54
CA PHE A 495 5.01 -14.06 -5.60
C PHE A 495 5.85 -12.82 -5.96
N PHE A 496 6.20 -12.64 -7.22
CA PHE A 496 6.92 -11.46 -7.68
C PHE A 496 5.99 -10.26 -7.90
N ALA A 497 4.81 -10.48 -8.48
CA ALA A 497 3.86 -9.42 -8.79
C ALA A 497 3.32 -8.73 -7.54
N SER A 498 3.17 -9.42 -6.42
CA SER A 498 2.72 -8.81 -5.17
C SER A 498 3.78 -7.88 -4.57
N ALA A 499 5.07 -8.25 -4.65
CA ALA A 499 6.16 -7.35 -4.28
C ALA A 499 6.24 -6.15 -5.22
N ALA A 500 6.03 -6.36 -6.54
CA ALA A 500 5.94 -5.31 -7.54
C ALA A 500 4.78 -4.36 -7.27
N ALA A 501 3.59 -4.88 -6.95
CA ALA A 501 2.41 -4.07 -6.62
C ALA A 501 2.64 -3.21 -5.38
N SER A 502 3.14 -3.81 -4.29
CA SER A 502 3.49 -3.06 -3.08
C SER A 502 4.52 -1.97 -3.36
N SER A 503 5.53 -2.26 -4.19
CA SER A 503 6.55 -1.28 -4.54
C SER A 503 6.04 -0.12 -5.41
N ALA A 504 4.93 -0.28 -6.12
CA ALA A 504 4.30 0.82 -6.85
C ALA A 504 3.75 1.89 -5.90
N TYR A 505 3.17 1.48 -4.76
CA TYR A 505 2.76 2.40 -3.69
C TYR A 505 3.96 3.07 -3.04
N LEU A 506 4.98 2.29 -2.70
CA LEU A 506 6.25 2.79 -2.15
C LEU A 506 6.89 3.83 -3.09
N THR A 507 6.94 3.57 -4.39
CA THR A 507 7.47 4.53 -5.37
C THR A 507 6.65 5.81 -5.38
N ALA A 508 5.31 5.71 -5.49
CA ALA A 508 4.43 6.88 -5.50
C ALA A 508 4.56 7.73 -4.23
N SER A 509 4.88 7.11 -3.09
CA SER A 509 5.03 7.78 -1.82
C SER A 509 6.40 8.44 -1.62
N GLU A 510 7.49 7.83 -2.09
CA GLU A 510 8.86 8.33 -1.87
C GLU A 510 9.29 9.43 -2.85
N ILE A 511 8.80 9.41 -4.11
CA ILE A 511 9.35 10.27 -5.18
C ILE A 511 8.69 11.64 -5.32
N PHE A 512 7.68 11.95 -4.52
CA PHE A 512 7.00 13.26 -4.52
C PHE A 512 7.25 14.06 -3.24
N PRO A 513 7.21 15.42 -3.33
CA PRO A 513 7.38 16.28 -2.17
C PRO A 513 6.38 15.97 -1.07
N LEU A 514 6.79 16.20 0.18
CA LEU A 514 6.01 15.91 1.38
C LEU A 514 4.60 16.49 1.33
N GLU A 515 4.46 17.73 0.84
CA GLU A 515 3.19 18.46 0.78
C GLU A 515 2.20 17.92 -0.25
N THR A 516 2.68 17.11 -1.20
CA THR A 516 1.85 16.56 -2.29
C THR A 516 1.74 15.04 -2.22
N ARG A 517 2.38 14.41 -1.24
CA ARG A 517 2.60 12.96 -1.20
C ARG A 517 1.28 12.18 -1.12
N ALA A 518 0.44 12.47 -0.13
CA ALA A 518 -0.80 11.74 0.03
C ALA A 518 -1.73 11.92 -1.18
N LEU A 519 -1.79 13.13 -1.75
CA LEU A 519 -2.55 13.36 -2.97
C LEU A 519 -1.92 12.67 -4.20
N ALA A 520 -0.59 12.60 -4.29
CA ALA A 520 0.09 11.88 -5.37
C ALA A 520 -0.25 10.38 -5.34
N ILE A 521 -0.13 9.75 -4.16
CA ILE A 521 -0.54 8.35 -3.96
C ILE A 521 -2.01 8.19 -4.37
N ALA A 522 -2.90 9.06 -3.87
CA ALA A 522 -4.33 9.02 -4.15
C ALA A 522 -4.65 9.12 -5.65
N VAL A 523 -4.03 10.05 -6.36
CA VAL A 523 -4.23 10.26 -7.80
C VAL A 523 -3.74 9.07 -8.61
N PHE A 524 -2.53 8.55 -8.32
CA PHE A 524 -2.00 7.42 -9.08
C PHE A 524 -2.73 6.12 -8.76
N TYR A 525 -3.14 5.91 -7.51
CA TYR A 525 -4.03 4.81 -7.15
C TYR A 525 -5.38 4.90 -7.89
N ALA A 526 -6.04 6.07 -7.83
CA ALA A 526 -7.34 6.26 -8.48
C ALA A 526 -7.28 6.04 -10.00
N LEU A 527 -6.28 6.62 -10.67
CA LEU A 527 -6.10 6.47 -12.12
C LEU A 527 -5.68 5.04 -12.48
N GLY A 528 -4.77 4.42 -11.73
CA GLY A 528 -4.35 3.04 -11.94
C GLY A 528 -5.52 2.07 -11.79
N THR A 529 -6.35 2.24 -10.75
CA THR A 529 -7.54 1.43 -10.48
C THR A 529 -8.65 1.68 -11.51
N ALA A 530 -8.86 2.92 -11.92
CA ALA A 530 -9.86 3.23 -12.95
C ALA A 530 -9.48 2.67 -14.31
N ILE A 531 -8.24 2.81 -14.74
CA ILE A 531 -7.76 2.38 -16.06
C ILE A 531 -7.46 0.88 -16.08
N GLY A 532 -6.66 0.39 -15.14
CA GLY A 532 -6.28 -1.02 -15.06
C GLY A 532 -7.36 -1.88 -14.43
N GLY A 533 -7.83 -1.48 -13.24
CA GLY A 533 -8.75 -2.28 -12.44
C GLY A 533 -10.16 -2.41 -13.03
N ALA A 534 -10.70 -1.37 -13.65
CA ALA A 534 -12.06 -1.42 -14.21
C ALA A 534 -12.12 -2.10 -15.58
N VAL A 535 -11.08 -1.95 -16.40
CA VAL A 535 -11.04 -2.51 -17.77
C VAL A 535 -10.76 -4.01 -17.75
N ALA A 536 -9.87 -4.47 -16.88
CA ALA A 536 -9.38 -5.84 -16.91
C ALA A 536 -10.47 -6.92 -16.69
N PRO A 537 -11.36 -6.85 -15.68
CA PRO A 537 -12.39 -7.87 -15.47
C PRO A 537 -13.37 -7.98 -16.64
N SER A 538 -13.75 -6.84 -17.23
CA SER A 538 -14.67 -6.82 -18.40
C SER A 538 -14.01 -7.44 -19.61
N LEU A 539 -12.75 -7.12 -19.90
CA LEU A 539 -11.97 -7.70 -20.99
C LEU A 539 -11.83 -9.22 -20.81
N PHE A 540 -11.43 -9.66 -19.62
CA PHE A 540 -11.21 -11.09 -19.36
C PHE A 540 -12.53 -11.87 -19.33
N GLY A 541 -13.61 -11.30 -18.82
CA GLY A 541 -14.94 -11.88 -18.91
C GLY A 541 -15.37 -12.12 -20.36
N TYR A 542 -15.13 -11.15 -21.25
CA TYR A 542 -15.36 -11.31 -22.68
C TYR A 542 -14.48 -12.42 -23.30
N LEU A 543 -13.16 -12.40 -23.03
CA LEU A 543 -12.23 -13.40 -23.57
C LEU A 543 -12.57 -14.82 -23.13
N ILE A 544 -12.95 -15.02 -21.85
CA ILE A 544 -13.40 -16.32 -21.32
C ILE A 544 -14.69 -16.75 -22.01
N GLY A 545 -15.61 -15.79 -22.22
CA GLY A 545 -16.89 -16.05 -22.93
C GLY A 545 -16.72 -16.58 -24.35
N THR A 546 -15.61 -16.26 -25.04
CA THR A 546 -15.31 -16.83 -26.36
C THR A 546 -15.03 -18.33 -26.34
N GLY A 547 -14.66 -18.91 -25.18
CA GLY A 547 -14.24 -20.32 -25.06
C GLY A 547 -12.89 -20.64 -25.72
N SER A 548 -12.18 -19.65 -26.24
CA SER A 548 -10.89 -19.83 -26.91
C SER A 548 -9.72 -19.65 -25.92
N GLN A 549 -8.91 -20.69 -25.74
CA GLN A 549 -7.68 -20.63 -24.93
C GLN A 549 -6.70 -19.58 -25.46
N TRP A 550 -6.54 -19.46 -26.79
CA TRP A 550 -5.67 -18.47 -27.40
C TRP A 550 -6.16 -17.04 -27.26
N ALA A 551 -7.48 -16.82 -27.26
CA ALA A 551 -8.03 -15.50 -26.96
C ALA A 551 -7.67 -15.08 -25.53
N LEU A 552 -7.86 -15.97 -24.56
CA LEU A 552 -7.50 -15.72 -23.16
C LEU A 552 -5.98 -15.58 -22.97
N ALA A 553 -5.17 -16.44 -23.64
CA ALA A 553 -3.72 -16.32 -23.65
C ALA A 553 -3.27 -14.96 -24.19
N GLY A 554 -3.94 -14.42 -25.23
CA GLY A 554 -3.74 -13.06 -25.73
C GLY A 554 -3.95 -11.99 -24.66
N GLY A 555 -4.97 -12.15 -23.81
CA GLY A 555 -5.21 -11.28 -22.64
C GLY A 555 -4.06 -11.34 -21.62
N TYR A 556 -3.54 -12.53 -21.34
CA TYR A 556 -2.38 -12.71 -20.46
C TYR A 556 -1.09 -12.12 -21.07
N LEU A 557 -0.88 -12.27 -22.38
CA LEU A 557 0.25 -11.64 -23.08
C LEU A 557 0.16 -10.11 -23.05
N PHE A 558 -1.05 -9.55 -23.15
CA PHE A 558 -1.25 -8.11 -22.98
C PHE A 558 -0.90 -7.65 -21.54
N ALA A 559 -1.33 -8.39 -20.52
CA ALA A 559 -0.93 -8.12 -19.13
C ALA A 559 0.60 -8.22 -18.95
N ALA A 560 1.23 -9.22 -19.57
CA ALA A 560 2.69 -9.37 -19.55
C ALA A 560 3.40 -8.18 -20.18
N ALA A 561 2.89 -7.69 -21.31
CA ALA A 561 3.43 -6.49 -21.97
C ALA A 561 3.36 -5.26 -21.06
N LEU A 562 2.25 -5.05 -20.35
CA LEU A 562 2.13 -3.96 -19.37
C LEU A 562 3.16 -4.09 -18.23
N MET A 563 3.39 -5.30 -17.71
CA MET A 563 4.39 -5.54 -16.66
C MET A 563 5.81 -5.27 -17.17
N LEU A 564 6.14 -5.69 -18.40
CA LEU A 564 7.45 -5.43 -19.00
C LEU A 564 7.65 -3.96 -19.34
N ILE A 565 6.61 -3.27 -19.83
CA ILE A 565 6.65 -1.81 -20.01
C ILE A 565 6.92 -1.11 -18.68
N ALA A 566 6.26 -1.53 -17.60
CA ALA A 566 6.50 -0.99 -16.26
C ALA A 566 7.95 -1.22 -15.81
N ALA A 567 8.52 -2.40 -16.05
CA ALA A 567 9.93 -2.69 -15.77
C ALA A 567 10.88 -1.79 -16.58
N LEU A 568 10.59 -1.57 -17.86
CA LEU A 568 11.40 -0.69 -18.74
C LEU A 568 11.31 0.78 -18.31
N VAL A 569 10.12 1.24 -17.94
CA VAL A 569 9.91 2.60 -17.44
C VAL A 569 10.64 2.78 -16.11
N GLU A 570 10.58 1.79 -15.21
CA GLU A 570 11.38 1.81 -13.97
C GLU A 570 12.88 1.81 -14.24
N ALA A 571 13.36 0.97 -15.17
CA ALA A 571 14.76 0.94 -15.56
C ALA A 571 15.26 2.27 -16.15
N SER A 572 14.39 3.06 -16.79
CA SER A 572 14.75 4.34 -17.42
C SER A 572 14.52 5.56 -16.52
N LEU A 573 13.40 5.59 -15.76
CA LEU A 573 12.97 6.73 -14.96
C LEU A 573 13.03 6.48 -13.45
N GLY A 574 13.37 5.25 -13.04
CA GLY A 574 13.43 4.85 -11.64
C GLY A 574 14.38 5.71 -10.80
N VAL A 575 14.03 5.90 -9.54
CA VAL A 575 14.77 6.72 -8.59
C VAL A 575 15.37 5.84 -7.50
N ASP A 576 16.68 5.97 -7.28
CA ASP A 576 17.39 5.27 -6.20
C ASP A 576 17.06 5.97 -4.87
N ALA A 577 16.02 5.49 -4.19
CA ALA A 577 15.48 6.10 -2.98
C ALA A 577 15.87 5.35 -1.69
N GLU A 578 16.53 4.19 -1.83
CA GLU A 578 16.90 3.35 -0.69
C GLU A 578 17.83 4.06 0.30
N GLY A 579 17.45 4.01 1.58
CA GLY A 579 18.23 4.57 2.68
C GLY A 579 18.41 6.08 2.65
N ARG A 580 17.72 6.81 1.75
CA ARG A 580 17.83 8.26 1.63
C ARG A 580 16.70 8.98 2.35
N PRO A 581 16.98 10.13 2.99
CA PRO A 581 15.93 11.01 3.48
C PRO A 581 14.98 11.45 2.35
N LEU A 582 13.69 11.51 2.63
CA LEU A 582 12.67 11.88 1.64
C LEU A 582 12.90 13.27 1.03
N GLU A 583 13.41 14.19 1.86
CA GLU A 583 13.68 15.57 1.50
C GLU A 583 14.82 15.71 0.48
N THR A 584 15.73 14.72 0.43
CA THR A 584 16.81 14.67 -0.59
C THR A 584 16.31 14.07 -1.90
N ILE A 585 15.31 13.20 -1.86
CA ILE A 585 14.70 12.60 -3.06
C ILE A 585 13.79 13.61 -3.75
N ALA A 586 12.93 14.26 -2.98
CA ALA A 586 12.02 15.31 -3.46
C ALA A 586 11.96 16.43 -2.41
N GLY A 587 12.70 17.51 -2.66
CA GLY A 587 12.73 18.67 -1.76
C GLY A 587 11.32 19.19 -1.52
N PRO A 588 10.98 19.59 -0.28
CA PRO A 588 9.70 20.19 0.03
C PRO A 588 9.43 21.42 -0.84
N LEU A 589 8.19 21.59 -1.29
CA LEU A 589 7.78 22.80 -2.02
C LEU A 589 7.89 24.06 -1.15
N SER A 590 7.89 23.87 0.15
CA SER A 590 8.07 24.91 1.17
C SER A 590 9.53 25.32 1.39
N ALA A 591 10.50 24.55 0.87
CA ALA A 591 11.93 24.86 0.96
C ALA A 591 12.45 25.64 -0.26
N SER A 592 11.61 25.96 -1.22
CA SER A 592 11.97 26.67 -2.49
C SER A 592 11.42 28.06 -2.55
#